data_54ed565254852fca854315ae8d2ca230
#
_entry.id   54ed565254852fca854315ae8d2ca230
#
_cell.length_a   1.000
_cell.length_b   1.000
_cell.length_c   1.000
_cell.angle_alpha   90.00
_cell.angle_beta   90.00
_cell.angle_gamma   90.00
#
_symmetry.space_group_name_H-M   'P 1'
#
loop_
_entity.id
_entity.type
_entity.pdbx_description
1 polymer ?
#
loop_
_entity_poly.entity_id
_entity_poly.type
_entity_poly.pdbx_seq_one_letter_code
_entity_poly.pdbx_strand_id
1 'polypeptide(L)'
;MSKAKFERTKPHVNIGTMGHIDHGKTTLTAAISKTLASKGLAEATPFDQIDKAPEEKARGITISIAHIEYESEKRHYAHVDMPGHADYIKNMITGAAQVDGAILVVAATDGPMPQTREHVLLARQVGVPYIVVALNKSDMVEDEELLELVEVEVRDLLNQYEFPGDDAPVVRVSALKALEGDEKWQEQIMQLIRACDESIPEPKRELDKPFLMPIEDVFTITGRGTVVTGKVEQGRVHTGDEIEIVGLRDTQKTTCTGVEMFRKLLDEGQAGDNIGALLRGTKKEDVERGQVLCAPGSITPHTNFEGQVYVLTKEEGGRHKPFFNNYRPQFFFRTTDVTGTVELPKGTEMVMPGDNVAMTVELGKPIAMDEGLRFAIREGGRTVGAGRVTKILK
;
A
#
# COMPACT_ATOMS: atom_id res chain seq x y z
N MET A 1 18.92 -26.37 -7.67
CA MET A 1 17.82 -26.88 -6.84
C MET A 1 16.52 -26.36 -7.43
N SER A 2 15.49 -27.22 -7.60
CA SER A 2 14.16 -26.78 -8.01
C SER A 2 13.56 -25.92 -6.90
N LYS A 3 12.96 -24.77 -7.24
CA LYS A 3 12.23 -23.97 -6.27
C LYS A 3 11.03 -24.76 -5.73
N ALA A 4 10.71 -24.56 -4.46
CA ALA A 4 9.51 -25.12 -3.88
C ALA A 4 8.26 -24.55 -4.55
N LYS A 5 7.18 -25.33 -4.59
CA LYS A 5 5.87 -24.89 -5.06
C LYS A 5 5.10 -24.26 -3.90
N PHE A 6 4.40 -23.18 -4.15
CA PHE A 6 3.51 -22.56 -3.16
C PHE A 6 2.21 -23.37 -3.09
N GLU A 7 1.79 -23.74 -1.88
CA GLU A 7 0.53 -24.43 -1.63
C GLU A 7 -0.44 -23.49 -0.89
N ARG A 8 -1.64 -23.31 -1.43
CA ARG A 8 -2.68 -22.47 -0.83
C ARG A 8 -3.45 -23.27 0.22
N THR A 9 -2.94 -23.33 1.45
CA THR A 9 -3.54 -24.08 2.56
C THR A 9 -4.49 -23.23 3.42
N LYS A 10 -4.33 -21.90 3.39
CA LYS A 10 -5.08 -20.93 4.17
C LYS A 10 -5.53 -19.75 3.32
N PRO A 11 -6.60 -19.02 3.71
CA PRO A 11 -6.97 -17.76 3.08
C PRO A 11 -5.80 -16.76 3.10
N HIS A 12 -5.58 -16.08 1.98
CA HIS A 12 -4.50 -15.12 1.81
C HIS A 12 -5.00 -13.69 2.06
N VAL A 13 -4.30 -12.95 2.93
CA VAL A 13 -4.61 -11.57 3.30
C VAL A 13 -3.33 -10.73 3.19
N ASN A 14 -3.43 -9.56 2.56
CA ASN A 14 -2.37 -8.58 2.53
C ASN A 14 -2.57 -7.58 3.68
N ILE A 15 -1.57 -7.46 4.54
CA ILE A 15 -1.56 -6.52 5.66
C ILE A 15 -0.34 -5.61 5.53
N GLY A 16 -0.38 -4.41 6.11
CA GLY A 16 0.79 -3.54 6.08
C GLY A 16 0.94 -2.71 7.33
N THR A 17 2.19 -2.39 7.69
CA THR A 17 2.51 -1.45 8.77
C THR A 17 2.60 -0.04 8.22
N MET A 18 1.89 0.90 8.85
CA MET A 18 1.93 2.33 8.56
C MET A 18 2.02 3.15 9.85
N GLY A 19 2.42 4.41 9.76
CA GLY A 19 2.56 5.32 10.92
C GLY A 19 3.79 6.19 10.80
N HIS A 20 4.02 7.01 11.83
CA HIS A 20 5.10 8.01 11.85
C HIS A 20 6.49 7.36 11.79
N ILE A 21 7.48 8.14 11.33
CA ILE A 21 8.90 7.76 11.46
C ILE A 21 9.23 7.50 12.94
N ASP A 22 10.15 6.58 13.21
CA ASP A 22 10.62 6.19 14.55
C ASP A 22 9.57 5.63 15.52
N HIS A 23 8.32 5.41 15.07
CA HIS A 23 7.30 4.68 15.85
C HIS A 23 7.52 3.17 15.89
N GLY A 24 8.51 2.64 15.17
CA GLY A 24 8.95 1.25 15.26
C GLY A 24 8.22 0.28 14.32
N LYS A 25 7.78 0.73 13.14
CA LYS A 25 7.11 -0.12 12.13
C LYS A 25 7.94 -1.33 11.72
N THR A 26 9.16 -1.10 11.24
CA THR A 26 10.07 -2.17 10.80
C THR A 26 10.50 -3.07 11.96
N THR A 27 10.69 -2.50 13.16
CA THR A 27 10.95 -3.28 14.38
C THR A 27 9.77 -4.19 14.71
N LEU A 28 8.53 -3.69 14.57
CA LEU A 28 7.32 -4.48 14.78
C LEU A 28 7.20 -5.60 13.74
N THR A 29 7.47 -5.29 12.47
CA THR A 29 7.48 -6.27 11.38
C THR A 29 8.49 -7.39 11.65
N ALA A 30 9.70 -7.06 12.11
CA ALA A 30 10.71 -8.05 12.52
C ALA A 30 10.27 -8.85 13.76
N ALA A 31 9.64 -8.20 14.76
CA ALA A 31 9.15 -8.86 15.96
C ALA A 31 8.03 -9.84 15.66
N ILE A 32 7.09 -9.49 14.77
CA ILE A 32 6.02 -10.39 14.28
C ILE A 32 6.65 -11.61 13.62
N SER A 33 7.55 -11.41 12.66
CA SER A 33 8.22 -12.49 11.94
C SER A 33 8.95 -13.43 12.90
N LYS A 34 9.73 -12.91 13.86
CA LYS A 34 10.48 -13.69 14.84
C LYS A 34 9.56 -14.45 15.81
N THR A 35 8.53 -13.80 16.32
CA THR A 35 7.57 -14.41 17.26
C THR A 35 6.81 -15.56 16.60
N LEU A 36 6.34 -15.37 15.36
CA LEU A 36 5.65 -16.42 14.62
C LEU A 36 6.60 -17.55 14.20
N ALA A 37 7.85 -17.24 13.86
CA ALA A 37 8.87 -18.26 13.57
C ALA A 37 9.15 -19.17 14.78
N SER A 38 9.15 -18.65 15.99
CA SER A 38 9.31 -19.48 17.22
C SER A 38 8.18 -20.47 17.42
N LYS A 39 7.04 -20.24 16.76
CA LYS A 39 5.85 -21.13 16.77
C LYS A 39 5.73 -21.98 15.49
N GLY A 40 6.71 -21.91 14.58
CA GLY A 40 6.70 -22.66 13.31
C GLY A 40 5.75 -22.09 12.25
N LEU A 41 5.32 -20.84 12.40
CA LEU A 41 4.34 -20.17 11.53
C LEU A 41 4.99 -19.17 10.54
N ALA A 42 6.30 -19.00 10.57
CA ALA A 42 7.05 -18.14 9.68
C ALA A 42 8.51 -18.60 9.54
N GLU A 43 9.22 -18.05 8.56
CA GLU A 43 10.68 -17.95 8.59
C GLU A 43 11.07 -16.61 9.19
N ALA A 44 11.92 -16.61 10.21
CA ALA A 44 12.34 -15.36 10.87
C ALA A 44 13.10 -14.47 9.88
N THR A 45 12.58 -13.26 9.65
CA THR A 45 13.23 -12.25 8.83
C THR A 45 13.86 -11.20 9.75
N PRO A 46 15.20 -11.14 9.85
CA PRO A 46 15.88 -10.14 10.65
C PRO A 46 15.62 -8.71 10.15
N PHE A 47 15.70 -7.74 11.07
CA PHE A 47 15.50 -6.31 10.77
C PHE A 47 16.35 -5.82 9.57
N ASP A 48 17.62 -6.19 9.53
CA ASP A 48 18.58 -5.82 8.47
C ASP A 48 18.30 -6.48 7.12
N GLN A 49 17.39 -7.46 7.08
CA GLN A 49 16.88 -8.08 5.86
C GLN A 49 15.53 -7.50 5.41
N ILE A 50 14.85 -6.74 6.24
CA ILE A 50 13.67 -5.94 5.86
C ILE A 50 14.18 -4.64 5.22
N ASP A 51 14.92 -3.83 5.94
CA ASP A 51 15.62 -2.64 5.42
C ASP A 51 16.98 -3.03 4.83
N LYS A 52 16.99 -3.33 3.53
CA LYS A 52 18.15 -3.94 2.84
C LYS A 52 19.11 -2.94 2.21
N ALA A 53 18.56 -1.80 1.74
CA ALA A 53 19.34 -0.84 0.99
C ALA A 53 20.43 -0.19 1.87
N PRO A 54 21.64 0.05 1.33
CA PRO A 54 22.70 0.71 2.10
C PRO A 54 22.27 2.07 2.67
N GLU A 55 21.41 2.79 1.95
CA GLU A 55 20.88 4.09 2.38
C GLU A 55 19.88 3.95 3.54
N GLU A 56 19.02 2.92 3.53
CA GLU A 56 18.10 2.58 4.62
C GLU A 56 18.88 2.29 5.90
N LYS A 57 19.93 1.45 5.79
CA LYS A 57 20.81 1.10 6.92
C LYS A 57 21.60 2.30 7.46
N ALA A 58 22.07 3.17 6.57
CA ALA A 58 22.86 4.34 6.96
C ALA A 58 22.02 5.41 7.67
N ARG A 59 20.74 5.54 7.26
CA ARG A 59 19.80 6.54 7.83
C ARG A 59 18.94 6.00 8.95
N GLY A 60 18.84 4.67 9.09
CA GLY A 60 17.93 4.01 10.04
C GLY A 60 16.45 4.21 9.71
N ILE A 61 16.10 4.41 8.43
CA ILE A 61 14.73 4.66 7.98
C ILE A 61 14.39 3.77 6.79
N THR A 62 13.14 3.28 6.72
CA THR A 62 12.63 2.55 5.57
C THR A 62 12.37 3.50 4.41
N ILE A 63 12.91 3.21 3.25
CA ILE A 63 12.75 3.97 2.01
C ILE A 63 11.85 3.21 1.04
N SER A 64 12.18 1.95 0.81
CA SER A 64 11.48 1.06 -0.11
C SER A 64 10.46 0.21 0.63
N ILE A 65 9.43 -0.23 -0.09
CA ILE A 65 8.47 -1.19 0.43
C ILE A 65 9.17 -2.54 0.59
N ALA A 66 9.01 -3.17 1.75
CA ALA A 66 9.48 -4.53 1.97
C ALA A 66 8.29 -5.49 2.13
N HIS A 67 8.41 -6.67 1.54
CA HIS A 67 7.41 -7.72 1.63
C HIS A 67 7.99 -8.91 2.40
N ILE A 68 7.27 -9.37 3.43
CA ILE A 68 7.55 -10.62 4.13
C ILE A 68 6.29 -11.48 4.17
N GLU A 69 6.47 -12.79 4.36
CA GLU A 69 5.36 -13.72 4.53
C GLU A 69 5.40 -14.35 5.92
N TYR A 70 4.22 -14.61 6.47
CA TYR A 70 4.03 -15.41 7.67
C TYR A 70 2.60 -15.96 7.72
N GLU A 71 2.38 -16.90 8.64
CA GLU A 71 1.06 -17.44 8.89
C GLU A 71 0.59 -17.16 10.31
N SER A 72 -0.72 -16.99 10.46
CA SER A 72 -1.40 -17.22 11.75
C SER A 72 -1.98 -18.63 11.76
N GLU A 73 -2.67 -19.00 12.83
CA GLU A 73 -3.42 -20.25 12.86
C GLU A 73 -4.50 -20.31 11.76
N LYS A 74 -5.07 -19.15 11.40
CA LYS A 74 -6.23 -19.04 10.50
C LYS A 74 -5.86 -18.63 9.06
N ARG A 75 -4.75 -17.89 8.85
CA ARG A 75 -4.47 -17.18 7.59
C ARG A 75 -3.01 -17.21 7.18
N HIS A 76 -2.78 -17.05 5.89
CA HIS A 76 -1.50 -16.71 5.31
C HIS A 76 -1.45 -15.20 5.05
N TYR A 77 -0.44 -14.50 5.56
CA TYR A 77 -0.26 -13.07 5.41
C TYR A 77 0.91 -12.74 4.49
N ALA A 78 0.66 -11.85 3.53
CA ALA A 78 1.70 -11.04 2.91
C ALA A 78 1.75 -9.71 3.67
N HIS A 79 2.87 -9.42 4.31
CA HIS A 79 3.05 -8.20 5.08
C HIS A 79 3.89 -7.19 4.32
N VAL A 80 3.37 -5.99 4.19
CA VAL A 80 3.96 -4.86 3.48
C VAL A 80 4.49 -3.87 4.52
N ASP A 81 5.80 -3.79 4.70
CA ASP A 81 6.40 -2.77 5.55
C ASP A 81 6.56 -1.46 4.76
N MET A 82 5.87 -0.41 5.21
CA MET A 82 5.77 0.86 4.50
C MET A 82 6.65 1.94 5.13
N PRO A 83 7.30 2.82 4.31
CA PRO A 83 8.09 3.91 4.84
C PRO A 83 7.24 4.88 5.66
N GLY A 84 7.86 5.48 6.69
CA GLY A 84 7.21 6.48 7.56
C GLY A 84 7.55 7.91 7.22
N HIS A 85 8.64 8.15 6.51
CA HIS A 85 9.14 9.49 6.23
C HIS A 85 8.38 10.17 5.08
N ALA A 86 8.09 11.47 5.21
CA ALA A 86 7.33 12.24 4.23
C ALA A 86 7.95 12.24 2.82
N ASP A 87 9.29 12.17 2.69
CA ASP A 87 9.97 12.12 1.39
C ASP A 87 9.63 10.85 0.58
N TYR A 88 9.21 9.78 1.25
CA TYR A 88 8.92 8.48 0.64
C TYR A 88 7.41 8.16 0.57
N ILE A 89 6.58 9.18 0.68
CA ILE A 89 5.13 9.05 0.68
C ILE A 89 4.58 8.31 -0.56
N LYS A 90 5.25 8.41 -1.72
CA LYS A 90 4.91 7.65 -2.92
C LYS A 90 4.96 6.14 -2.68
N ASN A 91 5.98 5.68 -1.98
CA ASN A 91 6.12 4.28 -1.63
C ASN A 91 5.09 3.86 -0.59
N MET A 92 4.80 4.74 0.39
CA MET A 92 3.71 4.52 1.34
C MET A 92 2.34 4.36 0.63
N ILE A 93 1.99 5.26 -0.30
CA ILE A 93 0.76 5.19 -1.09
C ILE A 93 0.69 3.87 -1.88
N THR A 94 1.80 3.50 -2.54
CA THR A 94 1.89 2.25 -3.30
C THR A 94 1.69 1.03 -2.40
N GLY A 95 2.29 1.00 -1.22
CA GLY A 95 2.12 -0.08 -0.25
C GLY A 95 0.70 -0.14 0.30
N ALA A 96 0.14 1.01 0.67
CA ALA A 96 -1.22 1.09 1.20
C ALA A 96 -2.29 0.64 0.18
N ALA A 97 -2.07 0.87 -1.11
CA ALA A 97 -2.99 0.39 -2.15
C ALA A 97 -3.01 -1.15 -2.30
N GLN A 98 -2.01 -1.84 -1.76
CA GLN A 98 -1.88 -3.29 -1.86
C GLN A 98 -2.54 -4.05 -0.70
N VAL A 99 -2.82 -3.40 0.43
CA VAL A 99 -3.25 -4.11 1.63
C VAL A 99 -4.78 -4.25 1.73
N ASP A 100 -5.20 -5.31 2.37
CA ASP A 100 -6.60 -5.61 2.69
C ASP A 100 -6.96 -5.07 4.09
N GLY A 101 -5.94 -4.73 4.88
CA GLY A 101 -6.03 -4.06 6.16
C GLY A 101 -4.65 -3.54 6.57
N ALA A 102 -4.60 -2.59 7.49
CA ALA A 102 -3.35 -1.99 7.95
C ALA A 102 -3.20 -2.08 9.47
N ILE A 103 -1.95 -2.21 9.92
CA ILE A 103 -1.56 -2.02 11.31
C ILE A 103 -1.03 -0.59 11.43
N LEU A 104 -1.77 0.27 12.12
CA LEU A 104 -1.34 1.61 12.44
C LEU A 104 -0.44 1.56 13.69
N VAL A 105 0.83 1.86 13.50
CA VAL A 105 1.84 1.85 14.57
C VAL A 105 1.97 3.24 15.14
N VAL A 106 1.64 3.39 16.41
CA VAL A 106 1.76 4.65 17.18
C VAL A 106 2.62 4.38 18.40
N ALA A 107 3.65 5.21 18.61
CA ALA A 107 4.43 5.11 19.84
C ALA A 107 3.64 5.69 21.02
N ALA A 108 3.51 4.92 22.10
CA ALA A 108 2.79 5.34 23.31
C ALA A 108 3.43 6.57 23.97
N THR A 109 4.73 6.78 23.74
CA THR A 109 5.49 7.93 24.25
C THR A 109 5.17 9.24 23.54
N ASP A 110 4.71 9.18 22.28
CA ASP A 110 4.61 10.35 21.40
C ASP A 110 3.18 10.65 20.96
N GLY A 111 2.29 9.63 20.99
CA GLY A 111 0.94 9.71 20.46
C GLY A 111 0.87 9.89 18.93
N PRO A 112 -0.28 10.30 18.40
CA PRO A 112 -0.46 10.53 16.96
C PRO A 112 0.32 11.75 16.47
N MET A 113 1.33 11.53 15.65
CA MET A 113 2.21 12.55 15.08
C MET A 113 1.73 12.99 13.67
N PRO A 114 2.27 14.07 13.08
CA PRO A 114 1.78 14.58 11.78
C PRO A 114 1.73 13.55 10.66
N GLN A 115 2.75 12.69 10.52
CA GLN A 115 2.75 11.64 9.49
C GLN A 115 1.76 10.52 9.82
N THR A 116 1.45 10.27 11.10
CA THR A 116 0.37 9.34 11.48
C THR A 116 -0.95 9.81 10.87
N ARG A 117 -1.27 11.10 10.99
CA ARG A 117 -2.47 11.73 10.43
C ARG A 117 -2.48 11.62 8.89
N GLU A 118 -1.37 11.97 8.24
CA GLU A 118 -1.24 11.88 6.79
C GLU A 118 -1.40 10.44 6.29
N HIS A 119 -0.83 9.45 7.00
CA HIS A 119 -0.94 8.05 6.61
C HIS A 119 -2.38 7.51 6.75
N VAL A 120 -3.10 7.87 7.82
CA VAL A 120 -4.51 7.49 7.99
C VAL A 120 -5.37 8.10 6.88
N LEU A 121 -5.17 9.39 6.58
CA LEU A 121 -5.84 10.06 5.47
C LEU A 121 -5.58 9.35 4.14
N LEU A 122 -4.32 9.08 3.81
CA LEU A 122 -3.95 8.42 2.55
C LEU A 122 -4.48 6.98 2.48
N ALA A 123 -4.42 6.24 3.58
CA ALA A 123 -4.99 4.89 3.66
C ALA A 123 -6.49 4.91 3.33
N ARG A 124 -7.24 5.89 3.86
CA ARG A 124 -8.65 6.07 3.52
C ARG A 124 -8.87 6.35 2.04
N GLN A 125 -8.02 7.20 1.45
CA GLN A 125 -8.13 7.60 0.04
C GLN A 125 -7.81 6.47 -0.94
N VAL A 126 -6.77 5.69 -0.66
CA VAL A 126 -6.44 4.51 -1.51
C VAL A 126 -7.37 3.33 -1.25
N GLY A 127 -8.23 3.42 -0.23
CA GLY A 127 -9.29 2.46 0.04
C GLY A 127 -8.89 1.31 0.94
N VAL A 128 -7.91 1.48 1.84
CA VAL A 128 -7.66 0.54 2.94
C VAL A 128 -8.94 0.40 3.77
N PRO A 129 -9.53 -0.79 3.87
CA PRO A 129 -10.85 -0.90 4.48
C PRO A 129 -10.83 -1.05 6.00
N TYR A 130 -9.75 -1.59 6.58
CA TYR A 130 -9.66 -1.94 7.99
C TYR A 130 -8.33 -1.50 8.59
N ILE A 131 -8.38 -1.04 9.85
CA ILE A 131 -7.20 -0.65 10.64
C ILE A 131 -7.24 -1.36 11.98
N VAL A 132 -6.10 -1.95 12.35
CA VAL A 132 -5.79 -2.43 13.71
C VAL A 132 -4.67 -1.56 14.24
N VAL A 133 -4.73 -1.15 15.50
CA VAL A 133 -3.73 -0.25 16.10
C VAL A 133 -2.74 -1.05 16.95
N ALA A 134 -1.46 -0.84 16.69
CA ALA A 134 -0.37 -1.29 17.55
C ALA A 134 0.15 -0.08 18.33
N LEU A 135 -0.20 0.02 19.61
CA LEU A 135 0.34 1.04 20.51
C LEU A 135 1.70 0.56 20.98
N ASN A 136 2.73 0.95 20.24
CA ASN A 136 4.11 0.47 20.42
C ASN A 136 4.87 1.27 21.49
N LYS A 137 6.00 0.74 21.96
CA LYS A 137 6.81 1.28 23.05
C LYS A 137 6.02 1.41 24.36
N SER A 138 4.99 0.59 24.56
CA SER A 138 4.17 0.61 25.78
C SER A 138 4.95 0.17 27.02
N ASP A 139 6.11 -0.45 26.87
CA ASP A 139 7.07 -0.76 27.96
C ASP A 139 7.74 0.48 28.54
N MET A 140 7.73 1.60 27.84
CA MET A 140 8.36 2.86 28.25
C MET A 140 7.41 3.79 28.99
N VAL A 141 6.13 3.45 29.10
CA VAL A 141 5.09 4.26 29.75
C VAL A 141 4.54 3.47 30.93
N GLU A 142 4.83 3.91 32.16
CA GLU A 142 4.36 3.27 33.38
C GLU A 142 2.97 3.76 33.80
N ASP A 143 2.58 4.96 33.34
CA ASP A 143 1.31 5.59 33.66
C ASP A 143 0.19 5.06 32.77
N GLU A 144 -0.74 4.32 33.37
CA GLU A 144 -1.89 3.73 32.68
C GLU A 144 -2.83 4.81 32.11
N GLU A 145 -3.03 5.92 32.82
CA GLU A 145 -3.92 7.02 32.36
C GLU A 145 -3.35 7.66 31.08
N LEU A 146 -2.01 7.74 30.98
CA LEU A 146 -1.36 8.25 29.77
C LEU A 146 -1.53 7.30 28.59
N LEU A 147 -1.45 5.98 28.79
CA LEU A 147 -1.71 4.99 27.75
C LEU A 147 -3.17 5.08 27.25
N GLU A 148 -4.12 5.20 28.17
CA GLU A 148 -5.55 5.37 27.83
C GLU A 148 -5.79 6.68 27.06
N LEU A 149 -5.13 7.78 27.44
CA LEU A 149 -5.24 9.06 26.74
C LEU A 149 -4.76 8.95 25.28
N VAL A 150 -3.60 8.35 25.07
CA VAL A 150 -3.05 8.14 23.71
C VAL A 150 -3.98 7.24 22.90
N GLU A 151 -4.58 6.22 23.51
CA GLU A 151 -5.56 5.37 22.84
C GLU A 151 -6.79 6.16 22.38
N VAL A 152 -7.33 7.05 23.23
CA VAL A 152 -8.45 7.93 22.88
C VAL A 152 -8.07 8.85 21.71
N GLU A 153 -6.90 9.48 21.75
CA GLU A 153 -6.42 10.34 20.65
C GLU A 153 -6.31 9.59 19.31
N VAL A 154 -5.88 8.32 19.34
CA VAL A 154 -5.81 7.48 18.13
C VAL A 154 -7.19 7.14 17.61
N ARG A 155 -8.16 6.82 18.50
CA ARG A 155 -9.55 6.55 18.13
C ARG A 155 -10.22 7.77 17.51
N ASP A 156 -10.03 8.95 18.11
CA ASP A 156 -10.52 10.22 17.58
C ASP A 156 -9.93 10.51 16.19
N LEU A 157 -8.65 10.26 16.00
CA LEU A 157 -8.01 10.40 14.70
C LEU A 157 -8.63 9.47 13.65
N LEU A 158 -8.88 8.20 13.98
CA LEU A 158 -9.52 7.26 13.08
C LEU A 158 -10.93 7.69 12.72
N ASN A 159 -11.73 8.13 13.71
CA ASN A 159 -13.07 8.65 13.50
C ASN A 159 -13.07 9.90 12.60
N GLN A 160 -12.11 10.80 12.78
CA GLN A 160 -11.95 11.99 11.93
C GLN A 160 -11.81 11.66 10.45
N TYR A 161 -11.14 10.54 10.13
CA TYR A 161 -10.93 10.08 8.75
C TYR A 161 -11.89 8.95 8.32
N GLU A 162 -13.05 8.86 8.99
CA GLU A 162 -14.13 7.93 8.66
C GLU A 162 -13.77 6.43 8.77
N PHE A 163 -12.81 6.09 9.60
CA PHE A 163 -12.62 4.72 10.08
C PHE A 163 -13.41 4.52 11.37
N PRO A 164 -13.89 3.30 11.67
CA PRO A 164 -14.63 3.03 12.90
C PRO A 164 -13.67 3.01 14.11
N GLY A 165 -13.23 4.21 14.54
CA GLY A 165 -12.21 4.36 15.58
C GLY A 165 -12.60 3.76 16.92
N ASP A 166 -13.90 3.86 17.30
CA ASP A 166 -14.40 3.30 18.56
C ASP A 166 -14.33 1.78 18.61
N ASP A 167 -14.52 1.12 17.45
CA ASP A 167 -14.49 -0.33 17.31
C ASP A 167 -13.11 -0.88 16.89
N ALA A 168 -12.17 -0.01 16.52
CA ALA A 168 -10.85 -0.41 16.07
C ALA A 168 -10.09 -1.11 17.21
N PRO A 169 -9.56 -2.33 16.99
CA PRO A 169 -8.73 -2.98 17.99
C PRO A 169 -7.46 -2.19 18.26
N VAL A 170 -7.16 -1.97 19.53
CA VAL A 170 -5.89 -1.38 19.99
C VAL A 170 -5.17 -2.40 20.83
N VAL A 171 -3.95 -2.76 20.43
CA VAL A 171 -3.11 -3.71 21.16
C VAL A 171 -1.84 -3.01 21.60
N ARG A 172 -1.57 -3.03 22.89
CA ARG A 172 -0.36 -2.47 23.49
C ARG A 172 0.80 -3.44 23.30
N VAL A 173 1.87 -2.99 22.65
CA VAL A 173 3.01 -3.82 22.29
C VAL A 173 4.34 -3.13 22.66
N SER A 174 5.37 -3.91 22.80
CA SER A 174 6.76 -3.47 22.73
C SER A 174 7.48 -4.31 21.70
N ALA A 175 7.60 -3.77 20.49
CA ALA A 175 8.24 -4.47 19.39
C ALA A 175 9.69 -4.84 19.70
N LEU A 176 10.43 -3.92 20.36
CA LEU A 176 11.83 -4.15 20.73
C LEU A 176 11.95 -5.29 21.76
N LYS A 177 11.18 -5.25 22.85
CA LYS A 177 11.21 -6.29 23.88
C LYS A 177 10.78 -7.65 23.34
N ALA A 178 9.74 -7.70 22.50
CA ALA A 178 9.34 -8.94 21.84
C ALA A 178 10.47 -9.47 20.94
N LEU A 179 11.15 -8.59 20.20
CA LEU A 179 12.30 -8.94 19.36
C LEU A 179 13.50 -9.44 20.19
N GLU A 180 13.70 -8.91 21.39
CA GLU A 180 14.70 -9.37 22.35
C GLU A 180 14.36 -10.72 22.98
N GLY A 181 13.11 -11.16 22.90
CA GLY A 181 12.67 -12.47 23.37
C GLY A 181 11.87 -12.44 24.68
N ASP A 182 11.40 -11.27 25.12
CA ASP A 182 10.52 -11.16 26.30
C ASP A 182 9.16 -11.80 26.02
N GLU A 183 8.84 -12.86 26.81
CA GLU A 183 7.64 -13.68 26.60
C GLU A 183 6.34 -12.90 26.74
N LYS A 184 6.26 -11.93 27.67
CA LYS A 184 5.08 -11.07 27.84
C LYS A 184 4.81 -10.28 26.56
N TRP A 185 5.83 -9.69 25.98
CA TRP A 185 5.68 -8.86 24.80
C TRP A 185 5.51 -9.71 23.52
N GLN A 186 6.07 -10.90 23.47
CA GLN A 186 5.77 -11.86 22.40
C GLN A 186 4.29 -12.29 22.42
N GLU A 187 3.70 -12.48 23.61
CA GLU A 187 2.26 -12.77 23.69
C GLU A 187 1.42 -11.58 23.24
N GLN A 188 1.84 -10.33 23.49
CA GLN A 188 1.16 -9.14 22.94
C GLN A 188 1.25 -9.07 21.41
N ILE A 189 2.37 -9.48 20.81
CA ILE A 189 2.47 -9.65 19.35
C ILE A 189 1.48 -10.71 18.86
N MET A 190 1.33 -11.82 19.55
CA MET A 190 0.32 -12.84 19.20
C MET A 190 -1.10 -12.30 19.32
N GLN A 191 -1.40 -11.46 20.31
CA GLN A 191 -2.70 -10.78 20.44
C GLN A 191 -2.95 -9.83 19.28
N LEU A 192 -1.93 -9.09 18.83
CA LEU A 192 -2.03 -8.21 17.65
C LEU A 192 -2.39 -9.02 16.39
N ILE A 193 -1.78 -10.16 16.18
CA ILE A 193 -2.10 -11.04 15.04
C ILE A 193 -3.51 -11.61 15.16
N ARG A 194 -3.95 -12.02 16.35
CA ARG A 194 -5.34 -12.45 16.58
C ARG A 194 -6.34 -11.31 16.30
N ALA A 195 -6.03 -10.09 16.73
CA ALA A 195 -6.84 -8.91 16.40
C ALA A 195 -6.96 -8.68 14.88
N CYS A 196 -5.87 -8.88 14.13
CA CYS A 196 -5.91 -8.85 12.67
C CYS A 196 -6.78 -9.97 12.09
N ASP A 197 -6.66 -11.20 12.60
CA ASP A 197 -7.46 -12.36 12.18
C ASP A 197 -8.97 -12.13 12.38
N GLU A 198 -9.35 -11.41 13.43
CA GLU A 198 -10.74 -11.20 13.83
C GLU A 198 -11.38 -9.97 13.19
N SER A 199 -10.60 -8.90 13.03
CA SER A 199 -11.13 -7.61 12.60
C SER A 199 -11.04 -7.38 11.10
N ILE A 200 -10.12 -8.05 10.41
CA ILE A 200 -9.99 -7.94 8.96
C ILE A 200 -10.72 -9.14 8.34
N PRO A 201 -11.87 -8.96 7.68
CA PRO A 201 -12.58 -10.08 7.06
C PRO A 201 -11.78 -10.67 5.89
N GLU A 202 -12.13 -11.88 5.47
CA GLU A 202 -11.56 -12.46 4.26
C GLU A 202 -11.93 -11.60 3.05
N PRO A 203 -10.94 -11.11 2.29
CA PRO A 203 -11.19 -10.21 1.18
C PRO A 203 -11.92 -10.92 0.04
N LYS A 204 -12.96 -10.29 -0.49
CA LYS A 204 -13.61 -10.75 -1.73
C LYS A 204 -12.68 -10.48 -2.91
N ARG A 205 -12.34 -11.53 -3.66
CA ARG A 205 -11.43 -11.44 -4.81
C ARG A 205 -12.23 -11.49 -6.11
N GLU A 206 -11.95 -10.55 -7.00
CA GLU A 206 -12.54 -10.46 -8.34
C GLU A 206 -11.81 -11.41 -9.31
N LEU A 207 -12.03 -12.73 -9.12
CA LEU A 207 -11.30 -13.77 -9.85
C LEU A 207 -11.78 -13.95 -11.30
N ASP A 208 -13.03 -13.58 -11.60
CA ASP A 208 -13.66 -13.77 -12.91
C ASP A 208 -13.46 -12.58 -13.86
N LYS A 209 -12.89 -11.48 -13.38
CA LYS A 209 -12.52 -10.34 -14.21
C LYS A 209 -11.25 -10.62 -15.02
N PRO A 210 -11.00 -9.88 -16.12
CA PRO A 210 -9.73 -9.94 -16.81
C PRO A 210 -8.56 -9.62 -15.89
N PHE A 211 -7.44 -10.32 -16.09
CA PHE A 211 -6.21 -10.09 -15.30
C PHE A 211 -5.76 -8.65 -15.36
N LEU A 212 -5.42 -8.10 -14.20
CA LEU A 212 -4.80 -6.78 -14.04
C LEU A 212 -3.86 -6.77 -12.84
N MET A 213 -2.62 -6.34 -13.06
CA MET A 213 -1.60 -6.19 -12.02
C MET A 213 -0.81 -4.90 -12.24
N PRO A 214 -0.92 -3.89 -11.37
CA PRO A 214 -0.04 -2.71 -11.37
C PRO A 214 1.41 -3.13 -11.11
N ILE A 215 2.34 -2.59 -11.88
CA ILE A 215 3.78 -2.86 -11.74
C ILE A 215 4.34 -1.96 -10.63
N GLU A 216 4.92 -2.61 -9.63
CA GLU A 216 5.53 -1.95 -8.47
C GLU A 216 7.04 -1.83 -8.65
N ASP A 217 7.70 -2.90 -9.11
CA ASP A 217 9.14 -2.92 -9.32
C ASP A 217 9.53 -3.80 -10.51
N VAL A 218 10.73 -3.55 -11.05
CA VAL A 218 11.25 -4.23 -12.23
C VAL A 218 12.68 -4.72 -11.98
N PHE A 219 12.86 -6.03 -12.07
CA PHE A 219 14.13 -6.68 -11.84
C PHE A 219 14.65 -7.42 -13.09
N THR A 220 15.94 -7.59 -13.18
CA THR A 220 16.57 -8.52 -14.14
C THR A 220 17.16 -9.69 -13.37
N ILE A 221 16.78 -10.91 -13.75
CA ILE A 221 17.37 -12.13 -13.20
C ILE A 221 18.25 -12.74 -14.27
N THR A 222 19.55 -12.86 -13.97
CA THR A 222 20.53 -13.46 -14.89
C THR A 222 20.07 -14.86 -15.33
N GLY A 223 20.00 -15.07 -16.65
CA GLY A 223 19.58 -16.33 -17.27
C GLY A 223 18.06 -16.57 -17.29
N ARG A 224 17.23 -15.68 -16.71
CA ARG A 224 15.76 -15.81 -16.69
C ARG A 224 15.02 -14.65 -17.37
N GLY A 225 15.63 -13.46 -17.42
CA GLY A 225 15.06 -12.29 -18.08
C GLY A 225 14.48 -11.26 -17.10
N THR A 226 13.53 -10.47 -17.59
CA THR A 226 12.87 -9.41 -16.81
C THR A 226 11.73 -10.00 -15.97
N VAL A 227 11.72 -9.60 -14.70
CA VAL A 227 10.66 -9.92 -13.74
C VAL A 227 10.06 -8.62 -13.26
N VAL A 228 8.76 -8.53 -13.26
CA VAL A 228 8.01 -7.42 -12.68
C VAL A 228 7.23 -7.90 -11.47
N THR A 229 7.16 -7.09 -10.44
CA THR A 229 6.40 -7.41 -9.22
C THR A 229 5.20 -6.50 -9.06
N GLY A 230 4.18 -7.01 -8.40
CA GLY A 230 2.99 -6.26 -8.04
C GLY A 230 1.94 -7.15 -7.39
N LYS A 231 0.91 -6.52 -6.83
CA LYS A 231 -0.31 -7.21 -6.38
C LYS A 231 -1.25 -7.40 -7.57
N VAL A 232 -1.75 -8.60 -7.76
CA VAL A 232 -2.83 -8.85 -8.71
C VAL A 232 -4.10 -8.17 -8.19
N GLU A 233 -4.55 -7.14 -8.92
CA GLU A 233 -5.74 -6.35 -8.55
C GLU A 233 -7.02 -7.14 -8.82
N GLN A 234 -7.08 -7.80 -9.97
CA GLN A 234 -8.21 -8.65 -10.38
C GLN A 234 -7.78 -9.75 -11.36
N GLY A 235 -8.63 -10.76 -11.49
CA GLY A 235 -8.45 -11.86 -12.44
C GLY A 235 -7.38 -12.86 -12.05
N ARG A 236 -6.91 -13.60 -13.05
CA ARG A 236 -5.89 -14.63 -12.93
C ARG A 236 -4.91 -14.57 -14.08
N VAL A 237 -3.67 -15.00 -13.84
CA VAL A 237 -2.64 -15.16 -14.88
C VAL A 237 -1.94 -16.49 -14.71
N HIS A 238 -1.72 -17.21 -15.81
CA HIS A 238 -1.02 -18.49 -15.86
C HIS A 238 0.30 -18.35 -16.60
N THR A 239 1.18 -19.28 -16.35
CA THR A 239 2.39 -19.45 -17.17
C THR A 239 1.98 -19.83 -18.60
N GLY A 240 2.39 -19.03 -19.57
CA GLY A 240 2.04 -19.19 -21.00
C GLY A 240 1.04 -18.18 -21.51
N ASP A 241 0.35 -17.45 -20.64
CA ASP A 241 -0.62 -16.45 -21.04
C ASP A 241 0.01 -15.29 -21.81
N GLU A 242 -0.65 -14.86 -22.89
CA GLU A 242 -0.37 -13.58 -23.53
C GLU A 242 -0.91 -12.46 -22.64
N ILE A 243 -0.10 -11.44 -22.43
CA ILE A 243 -0.43 -10.27 -21.61
C ILE A 243 0.06 -8.99 -22.29
N GLU A 244 -0.49 -7.87 -21.88
CA GLU A 244 -0.09 -6.55 -22.34
C GLU A 244 0.50 -5.72 -21.20
N ILE A 245 1.47 -4.87 -21.55
CA ILE A 245 2.07 -3.85 -20.68
C ILE A 245 1.48 -2.52 -21.12
N VAL A 246 0.68 -1.87 -20.25
CA VAL A 246 -0.14 -0.71 -20.61
C VAL A 246 0.18 0.48 -19.71
N GLY A 247 0.17 1.69 -20.29
CA GLY A 247 0.36 2.96 -19.59
C GLY A 247 1.78 3.52 -19.74
N LEU A 248 1.90 4.83 -19.52
CA LEU A 248 3.12 5.64 -19.60
C LEU A 248 3.82 5.68 -20.96
N ARG A 249 3.77 4.59 -21.70
CA ARG A 249 4.35 4.37 -23.04
C ARG A 249 3.37 3.64 -23.95
N ASP A 250 3.77 3.38 -25.18
CA ASP A 250 3.01 2.57 -26.11
C ASP A 250 2.79 1.16 -25.55
N THR A 251 1.58 0.64 -25.73
CA THR A 251 1.20 -0.70 -25.27
C THR A 251 2.06 -1.76 -25.96
N GLN A 252 2.61 -2.68 -25.17
CA GLN A 252 3.45 -3.78 -25.64
C GLN A 252 2.81 -5.11 -25.28
N LYS A 253 2.94 -6.09 -26.17
CA LYS A 253 2.53 -7.48 -25.95
C LYS A 253 3.71 -8.31 -25.49
N THR A 254 3.48 -9.20 -24.55
CA THR A 254 4.46 -10.15 -24.06
C THR A 254 3.78 -11.44 -23.60
N THR A 255 4.55 -12.40 -23.13
CA THR A 255 4.04 -13.64 -22.55
C THR A 255 4.55 -13.77 -21.12
N CYS A 256 3.68 -14.13 -20.21
CA CYS A 256 4.03 -14.53 -18.84
C CYS A 256 4.68 -15.92 -18.89
N THR A 257 5.97 -16.02 -18.62
CA THR A 257 6.71 -17.31 -18.70
C THR A 257 6.90 -17.97 -17.34
N GLY A 258 6.45 -17.35 -16.26
CA GLY A 258 6.47 -17.91 -14.94
C GLY A 258 5.88 -16.94 -13.92
N VAL A 259 5.31 -17.50 -12.88
CA VAL A 259 4.73 -16.77 -11.75
C VAL A 259 5.39 -17.25 -10.47
N GLU A 260 5.80 -16.32 -9.62
CA GLU A 260 6.42 -16.61 -8.33
C GLU A 260 5.82 -15.74 -7.23
N MET A 261 5.70 -16.28 -6.04
CA MET A 261 5.34 -15.55 -4.83
C MET A 261 6.28 -16.00 -3.70
N PHE A 262 6.93 -15.05 -3.01
CA PHE A 262 7.92 -15.32 -1.95
C PHE A 262 8.96 -16.37 -2.34
N ARG A 263 9.50 -16.26 -3.57
CA ARG A 263 10.49 -17.18 -4.17
C ARG A 263 10.00 -18.62 -4.41
N LYS A 264 8.72 -18.89 -4.21
CA LYS A 264 8.06 -20.17 -4.52
C LYS A 264 7.37 -20.06 -5.89
N LEU A 265 7.34 -21.15 -6.65
CA LEU A 265 6.66 -21.19 -7.95
C LEU A 265 5.15 -21.32 -7.76
N LEU A 266 4.38 -20.60 -8.58
CA LEU A 266 2.94 -20.77 -8.69
C LEU A 266 2.58 -21.25 -10.10
N ASP A 267 1.52 -22.06 -10.19
CA ASP A 267 0.91 -22.42 -11.48
C ASP A 267 0.10 -21.22 -12.03
N GLU A 268 -0.57 -20.50 -11.12
CA GLU A 268 -1.34 -19.29 -11.44
C GLU A 268 -1.14 -18.22 -10.37
N GLY A 269 -1.13 -16.95 -10.78
CA GLY A 269 -1.32 -15.79 -9.91
C GLY A 269 -2.76 -15.34 -9.98
N GLN A 270 -3.39 -15.06 -8.84
CA GLN A 270 -4.79 -14.66 -8.76
C GLN A 270 -4.98 -13.35 -7.98
N ALA A 271 -6.12 -12.71 -8.15
CA ALA A 271 -6.47 -11.49 -7.43
C ALA A 271 -6.15 -11.61 -5.93
N GLY A 272 -5.40 -10.65 -5.41
CA GLY A 272 -4.90 -10.61 -4.04
C GLY A 272 -3.46 -11.08 -3.85
N ASP A 273 -2.89 -11.85 -4.79
CA ASP A 273 -1.51 -12.32 -4.66
C ASP A 273 -0.50 -11.21 -4.96
N ASN A 274 0.59 -11.16 -4.19
CA ASN A 274 1.77 -10.36 -4.52
C ASN A 274 2.75 -11.24 -5.30
N ILE A 275 2.82 -11.07 -6.59
CA ILE A 275 3.59 -11.96 -7.48
C ILE A 275 4.74 -11.25 -8.17
N GLY A 276 5.73 -12.06 -8.55
CA GLY A 276 6.70 -11.73 -9.60
C GLY A 276 6.32 -12.47 -10.88
N ALA A 277 6.05 -11.73 -11.94
CA ALA A 277 5.77 -12.28 -13.27
C ALA A 277 7.01 -12.18 -14.15
N LEU A 278 7.42 -13.31 -14.76
CA LEU A 278 8.52 -13.36 -15.71
C LEU A 278 7.99 -13.05 -17.11
N LEU A 279 8.64 -12.11 -17.79
CA LEU A 279 8.23 -11.62 -19.11
C LEU A 279 9.14 -12.12 -20.22
N ARG A 280 8.56 -12.63 -21.30
CA ARG A 280 9.33 -13.12 -22.48
C ARG A 280 9.78 -11.96 -23.35
N GLY A 281 11.08 -11.89 -23.66
CA GLY A 281 11.63 -10.96 -24.66
C GLY A 281 11.53 -9.47 -24.28
N THR A 282 11.07 -9.16 -23.07
CA THR A 282 10.97 -7.79 -22.56
C THR A 282 12.25 -7.44 -21.84
N LYS A 283 12.88 -6.31 -22.17
CA LYS A 283 14.05 -5.81 -21.46
C LYS A 283 13.61 -4.94 -20.28
N LYS A 284 14.52 -4.78 -19.31
CA LYS A 284 14.23 -3.94 -18.11
C LYS A 284 13.90 -2.49 -18.48
N GLU A 285 14.55 -1.94 -19.48
CA GLU A 285 14.34 -0.57 -19.97
C GLU A 285 13.02 -0.36 -20.72
N ASP A 286 12.35 -1.44 -21.13
CA ASP A 286 11.07 -1.38 -21.85
C ASP A 286 9.87 -1.31 -20.90
N VAL A 287 10.09 -1.58 -19.61
CA VAL A 287 9.05 -1.63 -18.58
C VAL A 287 9.43 -0.73 -17.42
N GLU A 288 8.46 -0.04 -16.87
CA GLU A 288 8.68 0.81 -15.71
C GLU A 288 7.54 0.71 -14.68
N ARG A 289 7.85 1.03 -13.42
CA ARG A 289 6.87 1.20 -12.35
C ARG A 289 5.77 2.16 -12.79
N GLY A 290 4.51 1.81 -12.52
CA GLY A 290 3.34 2.62 -12.87
C GLY A 290 2.61 2.16 -14.11
N GLN A 291 3.23 1.33 -14.94
CA GLN A 291 2.51 0.56 -15.96
C GLN A 291 1.71 -0.57 -15.30
N VAL A 292 0.82 -1.19 -16.05
CA VAL A 292 0.09 -2.38 -15.59
C VAL A 292 0.34 -3.55 -16.53
N LEU A 293 0.38 -4.77 -15.99
CA LEU A 293 0.17 -5.99 -16.75
C LEU A 293 -1.31 -6.29 -16.79
N CYS A 294 -1.83 -6.66 -17.94
CA CYS A 294 -3.24 -6.99 -18.10
C CYS A 294 -3.49 -8.07 -19.13
N ALA A 295 -4.69 -8.65 -19.10
CA ALA A 295 -5.18 -9.47 -20.20
C ALA A 295 -5.28 -8.62 -21.49
N PRO A 296 -4.98 -9.18 -22.68
CA PRO A 296 -4.97 -8.42 -23.92
C PRO A 296 -6.28 -7.65 -24.17
N GLY A 297 -6.16 -6.34 -24.39
CA GLY A 297 -7.28 -5.44 -24.69
C GLY A 297 -8.25 -5.18 -23.52
N SER A 298 -7.92 -5.59 -22.30
CA SER A 298 -8.83 -5.45 -21.16
C SER A 298 -8.82 -4.05 -20.53
N ILE A 299 -7.76 -3.28 -20.71
CA ILE A 299 -7.64 -1.90 -20.28
C ILE A 299 -6.86 -1.09 -21.29
N THR A 300 -7.15 0.20 -21.40
CA THR A 300 -6.48 1.11 -22.32
C THR A 300 -5.83 2.29 -21.59
N PRO A 301 -4.75 2.88 -22.18
CA PRO A 301 -4.13 4.05 -21.60
C PRO A 301 -4.86 5.33 -22.03
N HIS A 302 -5.04 6.26 -21.09
CA HIS A 302 -5.77 7.51 -21.30
C HIS A 302 -5.03 8.70 -20.70
N THR A 303 -5.20 9.87 -21.32
CA THR A 303 -4.64 11.13 -20.84
C THR A 303 -5.71 12.09 -20.34
N ASN A 304 -6.96 11.96 -20.79
CA ASN A 304 -8.01 12.92 -20.48
C ASN A 304 -9.21 12.23 -19.83
N PHE A 305 -9.62 12.73 -18.70
CA PHE A 305 -10.76 12.17 -17.95
C PHE A 305 -11.51 13.27 -17.17
N GLU A 306 -12.75 12.99 -16.83
CA GLU A 306 -13.52 13.72 -15.81
C GLU A 306 -13.37 12.98 -14.47
N GLY A 307 -13.18 13.72 -13.40
CA GLY A 307 -13.08 13.16 -12.05
C GLY A 307 -13.88 13.94 -11.04
N GLN A 308 -14.51 13.24 -10.11
CA GLN A 308 -15.11 13.84 -8.91
C GLN A 308 -14.04 13.95 -7.84
N VAL A 309 -13.77 15.15 -7.34
CA VAL A 309 -12.65 15.44 -6.45
C VAL A 309 -13.13 16.16 -5.21
N TYR A 310 -12.70 15.69 -4.06
CA TYR A 310 -12.77 16.40 -2.79
C TYR A 310 -11.44 17.10 -2.52
N VAL A 311 -11.47 18.40 -2.24
CA VAL A 311 -10.30 19.21 -1.94
C VAL A 311 -10.13 19.33 -0.45
N LEU A 312 -9.02 18.81 0.09
CA LEU A 312 -8.77 18.78 1.52
C LEU A 312 -8.66 20.18 2.12
N THR A 313 -9.25 20.37 3.30
CA THR A 313 -9.14 21.58 4.08
C THR A 313 -7.76 21.72 4.72
N LYS A 314 -7.48 22.91 5.26
CA LYS A 314 -6.23 23.15 6.02
C LYS A 314 -6.14 22.26 7.26
N GLU A 315 -7.23 22.05 7.94
CA GLU A 315 -7.37 21.22 9.15
C GLU A 315 -7.07 19.74 8.85
N GLU A 316 -7.39 19.29 7.64
CA GLU A 316 -7.07 17.96 7.12
C GLU A 316 -5.65 17.86 6.55
N GLY A 317 -4.81 18.88 6.72
CA GLY A 317 -3.45 18.93 6.19
C GLY A 317 -3.34 19.36 4.72
N GLY A 318 -4.45 19.71 4.10
CA GLY A 318 -4.55 20.13 2.70
C GLY A 318 -4.16 21.59 2.45
N ARG A 319 -4.86 22.22 1.51
CA ARG A 319 -4.63 23.59 1.10
C ARG A 319 -5.29 24.58 2.06
N HIS A 320 -4.75 25.79 2.07
CA HIS A 320 -5.37 26.97 2.75
C HIS A 320 -5.78 28.08 1.74
N LYS A 321 -5.49 27.88 0.46
CA LYS A 321 -5.83 28.83 -0.63
C LYS A 321 -6.60 28.11 -1.72
N PRO A 322 -7.50 28.81 -2.44
CA PRO A 322 -8.16 28.24 -3.60
C PRO A 322 -7.16 27.94 -4.72
N PHE A 323 -7.58 27.11 -5.66
CA PHE A 323 -6.92 27.01 -6.96
C PHE A 323 -7.87 27.39 -8.10
N PHE A 324 -7.28 27.68 -9.23
CA PHE A 324 -7.96 28.21 -10.40
C PHE A 324 -7.79 27.27 -11.58
N ASN A 325 -8.44 27.62 -12.69
CA ASN A 325 -8.25 26.90 -13.94
C ASN A 325 -6.76 26.82 -14.33
N ASN A 326 -6.36 25.75 -15.03
CA ASN A 326 -4.97 25.44 -15.36
C ASN A 326 -4.05 25.11 -14.14
N TYR A 327 -4.63 24.74 -12.99
CA TYR A 327 -3.87 24.20 -11.87
C TYR A 327 -3.16 22.90 -12.27
N ARG A 328 -1.88 22.76 -11.91
CA ARG A 328 -1.02 21.66 -12.37
C ARG A 328 -0.37 20.89 -11.21
N PRO A 329 -1.12 20.09 -10.46
CA PRO A 329 -0.60 19.23 -9.41
C PRO A 329 -0.10 17.88 -9.95
N GLN A 330 0.38 17.03 -9.04
CA GLN A 330 0.66 15.62 -9.30
C GLN A 330 -0.57 14.76 -8.96
N PHE A 331 -0.94 13.89 -9.89
CA PHE A 331 -2.00 12.88 -9.74
C PHE A 331 -1.37 11.52 -9.51
N PHE A 332 -1.72 10.89 -8.41
CA PHE A 332 -1.22 9.58 -7.99
C PHE A 332 -2.25 8.52 -8.33
N PHE A 333 -1.88 7.60 -9.22
CA PHE A 333 -2.68 6.44 -9.61
C PHE A 333 -1.91 5.17 -9.29
N ARG A 334 -2.53 4.21 -8.60
CA ARG A 334 -1.90 2.92 -8.28
C ARG A 334 -0.44 3.09 -7.80
N THR A 335 0.53 2.74 -8.63
CA THR A 335 1.97 2.72 -8.30
C THR A 335 2.77 3.91 -8.88
N THR A 336 2.11 4.89 -9.51
CA THR A 336 2.78 6.02 -10.17
C THR A 336 2.11 7.36 -9.90
N ASP A 337 2.82 8.42 -10.23
CA ASP A 337 2.30 9.78 -10.28
C ASP A 337 2.60 10.45 -11.64
N VAL A 338 1.67 11.26 -12.08
CA VAL A 338 1.77 12.05 -13.32
C VAL A 338 1.27 13.46 -13.06
N THR A 339 1.98 14.45 -13.59
CA THR A 339 1.50 15.84 -13.60
C THR A 339 0.30 15.95 -14.53
N GLY A 340 -0.77 16.57 -14.06
CA GLY A 340 -1.96 16.85 -14.87
C GLY A 340 -2.37 18.30 -14.78
N THR A 341 -3.04 18.79 -15.82
CA THR A 341 -3.64 20.13 -15.86
C THR A 341 -5.13 20.01 -15.59
N VAL A 342 -5.64 20.80 -14.66
CA VAL A 342 -7.05 20.82 -14.27
C VAL A 342 -7.80 21.88 -15.09
N GLU A 343 -8.93 21.48 -15.65
CA GLU A 343 -9.92 22.38 -16.25
C GLU A 343 -11.20 22.33 -15.41
N LEU A 344 -11.61 23.50 -14.91
CA LEU A 344 -12.81 23.63 -14.07
C LEU A 344 -14.08 23.74 -14.94
N PRO A 345 -15.23 23.30 -14.40
CA PRO A 345 -16.52 23.43 -15.09
C PRO A 345 -16.82 24.90 -15.47
N LYS A 346 -17.54 25.08 -16.56
CA LYS A 346 -17.99 26.42 -17.00
C LYS A 346 -18.77 27.12 -15.88
N GLY A 347 -18.36 28.34 -15.55
CA GLY A 347 -18.96 29.15 -14.48
C GLY A 347 -18.29 28.96 -13.12
N THR A 348 -17.34 28.06 -12.97
CA THR A 348 -16.52 27.91 -11.77
C THR A 348 -15.22 28.65 -11.94
N GLU A 349 -15.03 29.76 -11.23
CA GLU A 349 -13.79 30.56 -11.33
C GLU A 349 -12.68 29.97 -10.47
N MET A 350 -13.01 29.42 -9.31
CA MET A 350 -12.06 28.85 -8.37
C MET A 350 -12.69 27.70 -7.57
N VAL A 351 -11.84 26.89 -6.95
CA VAL A 351 -12.21 25.80 -6.04
C VAL A 351 -11.56 26.05 -4.69
N MET A 352 -12.37 26.03 -3.65
CA MET A 352 -11.93 26.25 -2.27
C MET A 352 -11.55 24.92 -1.58
N PRO A 353 -10.66 24.97 -0.57
CA PRO A 353 -10.51 23.85 0.35
C PRO A 353 -11.86 23.47 1.00
N GLY A 354 -12.19 22.17 1.02
CA GLY A 354 -13.47 21.63 1.47
C GLY A 354 -14.50 21.43 0.35
N ASP A 355 -14.25 21.93 -0.85
CA ASP A 355 -15.17 21.73 -1.96
C ASP A 355 -15.10 20.30 -2.53
N ASN A 356 -16.27 19.87 -3.01
CA ASN A 356 -16.40 18.65 -3.81
C ASN A 356 -16.79 19.05 -5.24
N VAL A 357 -15.89 18.87 -6.19
CA VAL A 357 -16.00 19.41 -7.56
C VAL A 357 -15.76 18.35 -8.62
N ALA A 358 -16.58 18.37 -9.68
CA ALA A 358 -16.28 17.66 -10.91
C ALA A 358 -15.29 18.51 -11.74
N MET A 359 -14.20 17.90 -12.18
CA MET A 359 -13.21 18.60 -13.01
C MET A 359 -12.72 17.72 -14.16
N THR A 360 -12.31 18.35 -15.25
CA THR A 360 -11.60 17.67 -16.33
C THR A 360 -10.11 17.74 -16.07
N VAL A 361 -9.41 16.64 -16.31
CA VAL A 361 -7.96 16.55 -16.13
C VAL A 361 -7.30 16.07 -17.41
N GLU A 362 -6.25 16.77 -17.82
CA GLU A 362 -5.34 16.36 -18.89
C GLU A 362 -3.99 15.98 -18.30
N LEU A 363 -3.63 14.70 -18.38
CA LEU A 363 -2.38 14.15 -17.88
C LEU A 363 -1.24 14.33 -18.87
N GLY A 364 -0.03 14.56 -18.37
CA GLY A 364 1.17 14.67 -19.18
C GLY A 364 1.68 13.35 -19.78
N LYS A 365 1.20 12.21 -19.28
CA LYS A 365 1.47 10.86 -19.79
C LYS A 365 0.21 10.00 -19.71
N PRO A 366 0.05 9.03 -20.62
CA PRO A 366 -1.10 8.13 -20.58
C PRO A 366 -1.01 7.18 -19.40
N ILE A 367 -2.14 6.98 -18.72
CA ILE A 367 -2.29 6.05 -17.59
C ILE A 367 -3.31 4.98 -17.96
N ALA A 368 -3.02 3.73 -17.65
CA ALA A 368 -4.00 2.65 -17.73
C ALA A 368 -5.12 2.92 -16.73
N MET A 369 -6.33 3.24 -17.19
CA MET A 369 -7.44 3.60 -16.31
C MET A 369 -8.79 3.11 -16.80
N ASP A 370 -9.66 2.89 -15.83
CA ASP A 370 -11.08 2.63 -16.01
C ASP A 370 -11.89 3.64 -15.19
N GLU A 371 -13.17 3.77 -15.50
CA GLU A 371 -14.11 4.52 -14.66
C GLU A 371 -14.16 3.91 -13.26
N GLY A 372 -14.18 4.76 -12.25
CA GLY A 372 -14.10 4.36 -10.83
C GLY A 372 -12.70 4.31 -10.24
N LEU A 373 -11.64 4.38 -11.06
CA LEU A 373 -10.26 4.42 -10.57
C LEU A 373 -10.06 5.60 -9.61
N ARG A 374 -9.56 5.31 -8.41
CA ARG A 374 -9.25 6.33 -7.40
C ARG A 374 -7.89 6.95 -7.66
N PHE A 375 -7.75 8.22 -7.27
CA PHE A 375 -6.49 8.93 -7.30
C PHE A 375 -6.37 9.93 -6.15
N ALA A 376 -5.13 10.24 -5.78
CA ALA A 376 -4.81 11.33 -4.88
C ALA A 376 -4.16 12.48 -5.66
N ILE A 377 -4.36 13.70 -5.19
CA ILE A 377 -3.76 14.93 -5.74
C ILE A 377 -2.77 15.47 -4.72
N ARG A 378 -1.54 15.73 -5.17
CA ARG A 378 -0.48 16.25 -4.31
C ARG A 378 0.19 17.48 -4.90
N GLU A 379 0.57 18.40 -4.03
CA GLU A 379 1.31 19.63 -4.34
C GLU A 379 2.29 19.96 -3.21
N GLY A 380 3.52 20.29 -3.55
CA GLY A 380 4.52 20.75 -2.57
C GLY A 380 4.74 19.76 -1.39
N GLY A 381 4.69 18.45 -1.67
CA GLY A 381 4.87 17.42 -0.66
C GLY A 381 3.64 17.11 0.19
N ARG A 382 2.47 17.74 -0.08
CA ARG A 382 1.22 17.53 0.68
C ARG A 382 0.13 16.93 -0.20
N THR A 383 -0.71 16.10 0.39
CA THR A 383 -1.96 15.68 -0.24
C THR A 383 -2.97 16.83 -0.13
N VAL A 384 -3.48 17.27 -1.26
CA VAL A 384 -4.39 18.43 -1.35
C VAL A 384 -5.78 18.05 -1.82
N GLY A 385 -5.98 16.84 -2.28
CA GLY A 385 -7.27 16.34 -2.69
C GLY A 385 -7.23 14.85 -3.01
N ALA A 386 -8.41 14.28 -3.16
CA ALA A 386 -8.62 12.91 -3.60
C ALA A 386 -9.86 12.83 -4.48
N GLY A 387 -9.86 11.88 -5.39
CA GLY A 387 -10.97 11.72 -6.30
C GLY A 387 -11.04 10.35 -6.94
N ARG A 388 -12.03 10.21 -7.79
CA ARG A 388 -12.21 9.04 -8.67
C ARG A 388 -12.52 9.48 -10.08
N VAL A 389 -12.07 8.70 -11.04
CA VAL A 389 -12.42 8.86 -12.45
C VAL A 389 -13.91 8.57 -12.63
N THR A 390 -14.66 9.51 -13.17
CA THR A 390 -16.09 9.37 -13.42
C THR A 390 -16.39 9.10 -14.89
N LYS A 391 -15.50 9.57 -15.78
CA LYS A 391 -15.64 9.38 -17.21
C LYS A 391 -14.29 9.52 -17.92
N ILE A 392 -14.03 8.66 -18.87
CA ILE A 392 -12.86 8.70 -19.74
C ILE A 392 -13.22 9.50 -20.98
N LEU A 393 -12.35 10.45 -21.36
CA LEU A 393 -12.56 11.36 -22.51
C LEU A 393 -11.64 11.02 -23.70
N LYS A 394 -10.36 10.64 -23.42
CA LYS A 394 -9.37 10.29 -24.45
C LYS A 394 -8.23 9.44 -23.85
#